data_37f061ad223442d4726a6cfe2989fe64
#
_entry.id   37f061ad223442d4726a6cfe2989fe64
#
_cell.length_a   1.000
_cell.length_b   1.000
_cell.length_c   1.000
_cell.angle_alpha   90.00
_cell.angle_beta   90.00
_cell.angle_gamma   90.00
#
_symmetry.space_group_name_H-M   'P 1'
#
loop_
_entity.id
_entity.type
_entity.pdbx_description
1 polymer ?
#
loop_
_entity_poly.entity_id
_entity_poly.type
_entity_poly.pdbx_seq_one_letter_code
_entity_poly.pdbx_strand_id
1 'polypeptide(L)'
;MVSLAVGTQTNGSVIRPASFCGVYGFKPTHGLISRTGILPQSPPLDTVGVFGRTVEDTALLADAMTAFDERDLHSRLRARPKLLETALSSPPLDPVFAFVKTPVWDLASDDCKAAFDELADVLGAGCDEVNLPGPFDGAHAVHRTIMLADLAKNFAGYYKRGADKLSGTMRGMIEEGQATLAVDYNVAVDWVELLNAGLDEVFARYDAILTPAAPGEAPAGLEATGDPSFCTLWTLCGTPAITLPLMEGSNGLPIGVQLVGCRGDDARLLRTARWLSAYVDRIAE
;
A
#
# COMPACT_ATOMS: atom_id res chain seq x y z
N MET A 1 -0.31 22.43 10.06
CA MET A 1 -1.02 21.47 9.19
C MET A 1 -0.79 21.87 7.74
N VAL A 2 -0.65 20.91 6.83
CA VAL A 2 -0.39 21.15 5.40
C VAL A 2 -1.52 20.54 4.56
N SER A 3 -1.73 21.03 3.34
CA SER A 3 -2.77 20.50 2.44
C SER A 3 -2.33 19.21 1.76
N LEU A 4 -1.03 19.10 1.46
CA LEU A 4 -0.40 17.96 0.78
C LEU A 4 0.87 17.58 1.54
N ALA A 5 1.19 16.29 1.54
CA ALA A 5 2.43 15.79 2.13
C ALA A 5 3.01 14.63 1.30
N VAL A 6 4.32 14.44 1.44
CA VAL A 6 5.06 13.33 0.83
C VAL A 6 5.56 12.41 1.92
N GLY A 7 5.50 11.12 1.69
CA GLY A 7 6.06 10.10 2.57
C GLY A 7 6.67 8.96 1.78
N THR A 8 7.13 7.93 2.50
CA THR A 8 7.65 6.70 1.89
C THR A 8 7.04 5.49 2.55
N GLN A 9 6.97 4.39 1.81
CA GLN A 9 6.47 3.12 2.30
C GLN A 9 7.41 1.99 1.89
N THR A 10 7.88 1.26 2.88
CA THR A 10 8.63 0.00 2.71
C THR A 10 7.76 -1.20 3.09
N ASN A 11 6.72 -0.98 3.91
CA ASN A 11 5.70 -1.95 4.28
C ASN A 11 4.31 -1.30 4.23
N GLY A 12 3.92 -0.50 5.24
CA GLY A 12 2.61 0.14 5.33
C GLY A 12 2.66 1.65 5.63
N SER A 13 3.81 2.32 5.47
CA SER A 13 4.06 3.65 6.06
C SER A 13 3.41 4.84 5.34
N VAL A 14 2.67 4.64 4.25
CA VAL A 14 1.80 5.65 3.60
C VAL A 14 0.34 5.30 3.84
N ILE A 15 -0.06 4.10 3.46
CA ILE A 15 -1.45 3.64 3.48
C ILE A 15 -2.00 3.59 4.92
N ARG A 16 -1.27 2.93 5.82
CA ARG A 16 -1.68 2.78 7.22
C ARG A 16 -1.85 4.10 7.97
N PRO A 17 -0.85 5.03 8.02
CA PRO A 17 -1.03 6.29 8.72
C PRO A 17 -2.09 7.19 8.08
N ALA A 18 -2.32 7.11 6.77
CA ALA A 18 -3.41 7.81 6.12
C ALA A 18 -4.77 7.30 6.62
N SER A 19 -4.94 5.98 6.77
CA SER A 19 -6.12 5.38 7.39
C SER A 19 -6.36 5.93 8.81
N PHE A 20 -5.34 5.90 9.65
CA PHE A 20 -5.44 6.35 11.03
C PHE A 20 -5.71 7.86 11.19
N CYS A 21 -5.27 8.66 10.22
CA CYS A 21 -5.46 10.11 10.22
C CYS A 21 -6.73 10.58 9.50
N GLY A 22 -7.52 9.68 8.93
CA GLY A 22 -8.72 10.03 8.17
C GLY A 22 -8.40 10.89 6.93
N VAL A 23 -7.31 10.59 6.23
CA VAL A 23 -6.90 11.29 5.00
C VAL A 23 -6.67 10.30 3.87
N TYR A 24 -6.62 10.81 2.64
CA TYR A 24 -6.26 10.01 1.47
C TYR A 24 -4.74 9.83 1.43
N GLY A 25 -4.29 8.58 1.28
CA GLY A 25 -2.89 8.23 1.10
C GLY A 25 -2.71 7.38 -0.14
N PHE A 26 -1.88 7.81 -1.07
CA PHE A 26 -1.63 7.09 -2.31
C PHE A 26 -0.17 6.63 -2.37
N LYS A 27 0.02 5.32 -2.48
CA LYS A 27 1.27 4.66 -2.80
C LYS A 27 1.21 4.22 -4.27
N PRO A 28 1.92 4.90 -5.18
CA PRO A 28 1.91 4.52 -6.59
C PRO A 28 2.59 3.17 -6.84
N THR A 29 2.53 2.71 -8.06
CA THR A 29 3.34 1.60 -8.56
C THR A 29 4.80 1.85 -8.22
N HIS A 30 5.48 0.82 -7.71
CA HIS A 30 6.91 0.89 -7.39
C HIS A 30 7.73 1.41 -8.58
N GLY A 31 8.56 2.42 -8.32
CA GLY A 31 9.40 3.08 -9.33
C GLY A 31 8.69 4.11 -10.22
N LEU A 32 7.43 4.45 -9.94
CA LEU A 32 6.73 5.53 -10.66
C LEU A 32 7.24 6.92 -10.26
N ILE A 33 7.48 7.14 -8.98
CA ILE A 33 8.11 8.34 -8.44
C ILE A 33 9.52 7.97 -8.00
N SER A 34 10.51 8.78 -8.41
CA SER A 34 11.93 8.56 -8.08
C SER A 34 12.17 8.60 -6.57
N ARG A 35 13.07 7.73 -6.09
CA ARG A 35 13.55 7.67 -4.71
C ARG A 35 14.92 8.30 -4.56
N THR A 36 15.46 8.94 -5.58
CA THR A 36 16.78 9.61 -5.52
C THR A 36 16.80 10.65 -4.39
N GLY A 37 17.79 10.54 -3.52
CA GLY A 37 17.93 11.43 -2.36
C GLY A 37 17.17 10.98 -1.11
N ILE A 38 16.44 9.89 -1.15
CA ILE A 38 15.76 9.27 0.00
C ILE A 38 16.68 8.23 0.63
N LEU A 39 16.70 8.16 1.96
CA LEU A 39 17.42 7.11 2.68
C LEU A 39 16.83 5.74 2.33
N PRO A 40 17.60 4.84 1.68
CA PRO A 40 17.08 3.54 1.31
C PRO A 40 16.97 2.63 2.52
N GLN A 41 15.83 1.97 2.65
CA GLN A 41 15.62 0.88 3.61
C GLN A 41 15.66 -0.47 2.89
N SER A 42 14.78 -0.68 1.92
CA SER A 42 14.75 -1.84 1.03
C SER A 42 14.37 -1.37 -0.38
N PRO A 43 15.34 -1.10 -1.25
CA PRO A 43 15.08 -0.52 -2.58
C PRO A 43 14.02 -1.23 -3.43
N PRO A 44 13.88 -2.56 -3.42
CA PRO A 44 12.80 -3.23 -4.16
C PRO A 44 11.40 -3.02 -3.55
N LEU A 45 11.29 -2.57 -2.31
CA LEU A 45 10.03 -2.32 -1.60
C LEU A 45 9.74 -0.82 -1.44
N ASP A 46 10.79 0.01 -1.22
CA ASP A 46 10.65 1.43 -0.95
C ASP A 46 9.90 2.15 -2.07
N THR A 47 8.80 2.79 -1.72
CA THR A 47 7.97 3.55 -2.65
C THR A 47 7.68 4.93 -2.07
N VAL A 48 7.87 5.98 -2.87
CA VAL A 48 7.42 7.33 -2.52
C VAL A 48 5.91 7.40 -2.68
N GLY A 49 5.22 7.90 -1.67
CA GLY A 49 3.78 8.10 -1.69
C GLY A 49 3.40 9.51 -1.25
N VAL A 50 2.14 9.82 -1.40
CA VAL A 50 1.59 11.15 -1.18
C VAL A 50 0.34 11.09 -0.32
N PHE A 51 0.05 12.20 0.38
CA PHE A 51 -1.14 12.37 1.19
C PHE A 51 -1.87 13.63 0.74
N GLY A 52 -3.19 13.59 0.77
CA GLY A 52 -4.07 14.70 0.44
C GLY A 52 -5.40 14.61 1.20
N ARG A 53 -6.27 15.58 0.97
CA ARG A 53 -7.62 15.61 1.54
C ARG A 53 -8.67 14.98 0.63
N THR A 54 -8.31 14.79 -0.64
CA THR A 54 -9.16 14.20 -1.67
C THR A 54 -8.32 13.29 -2.58
N VAL A 55 -8.97 12.48 -3.39
CA VAL A 55 -8.30 11.70 -4.43
C VAL A 55 -7.62 12.64 -5.44
N GLU A 56 -8.25 13.75 -5.78
CA GLU A 56 -7.71 14.75 -6.71
C GLU A 56 -6.41 15.38 -6.18
N ASP A 57 -6.36 15.69 -4.88
CA ASP A 57 -5.16 16.22 -4.23
C ASP A 57 -4.00 15.23 -4.33
N THR A 58 -4.25 13.95 -4.03
CA THR A 58 -3.22 12.91 -4.13
C THR A 58 -2.79 12.70 -5.59
N ALA A 59 -3.75 12.71 -6.52
CA ALA A 59 -3.48 12.58 -7.95
C ALA A 59 -2.65 13.74 -8.49
N LEU A 60 -2.97 14.97 -8.10
CA LEU A 60 -2.24 16.19 -8.49
C LEU A 60 -0.78 16.13 -8.02
N LEU A 61 -0.55 15.80 -6.73
CA LEU A 61 0.79 15.74 -6.20
C LEU A 61 1.60 14.60 -6.82
N ALA A 62 1.01 13.40 -6.93
CA ALA A 62 1.67 12.25 -7.56
C ALA A 62 1.98 12.52 -9.03
N ASP A 63 1.05 13.17 -9.78
CA ASP A 63 1.27 13.55 -11.17
C ASP A 63 2.46 14.51 -11.29
N ALA A 64 2.53 15.54 -10.45
CA ALA A 64 3.63 16.50 -10.43
C ALA A 64 5.00 15.85 -10.13
N MET A 65 5.03 14.78 -9.33
CA MET A 65 6.26 14.08 -8.93
C MET A 65 6.64 12.93 -9.88
N THR A 66 5.74 12.51 -10.77
CA THR A 66 6.00 11.39 -11.68
C THR A 66 6.94 11.81 -12.80
N ALA A 67 8.15 11.22 -12.82
CA ALA A 67 9.14 11.42 -13.87
C ALA A 67 10.12 10.23 -13.89
N PHE A 68 10.71 9.97 -15.07
CA PHE A 68 11.85 9.07 -15.17
C PHE A 68 13.11 9.74 -14.57
N ASP A 69 13.82 9.01 -13.73
CA ASP A 69 15.11 9.43 -13.16
C ASP A 69 16.14 8.31 -13.34
N GLU A 70 17.13 8.54 -14.18
CA GLU A 70 18.20 7.56 -14.47
C GLU A 70 19.04 7.19 -13.25
N ARG A 71 19.02 8.00 -12.19
CA ARG A 71 19.77 7.75 -10.95
C ARG A 71 19.03 6.76 -10.03
N ASP A 72 17.73 6.53 -10.22
CA ASP A 72 16.97 5.51 -9.51
C ASP A 72 16.86 4.26 -10.37
N LEU A 73 17.57 3.20 -10.00
CA LEU A 73 17.61 1.93 -10.72
C LEU A 73 16.24 1.25 -10.89
N HIS A 74 15.25 1.64 -10.11
CA HIS A 74 13.89 1.11 -10.20
C HIS A 74 12.96 2.04 -11.00
N SER A 75 13.39 3.26 -11.33
CA SER A 75 12.66 4.13 -12.26
C SER A 75 12.71 3.53 -13.67
N ARG A 76 11.58 3.52 -14.34
CA ARG A 76 11.47 2.93 -15.68
C ARG A 76 11.11 4.00 -16.71
N LEU A 77 11.83 4.02 -17.83
CA LEU A 77 11.50 4.89 -18.95
C LEU A 77 10.20 4.38 -19.60
N ARG A 78 9.13 5.14 -19.42
CA ARG A 78 7.80 4.86 -19.98
C ARG A 78 7.05 6.17 -20.24
N ALA A 79 5.98 6.10 -21.03
CA ALA A 79 5.08 7.23 -21.17
C ALA A 79 4.55 7.66 -19.80
N ARG A 80 4.60 8.95 -19.51
CA ARG A 80 4.10 9.50 -18.24
C ARG A 80 2.58 9.29 -18.17
N PRO A 81 2.07 8.59 -17.14
CA PRO A 81 0.62 8.47 -16.97
C PRO A 81 0.03 9.84 -16.63
N LYS A 82 -1.18 10.08 -17.08
CA LYS A 82 -1.95 11.31 -16.79
C LYS A 82 -2.79 11.06 -15.55
N LEU A 83 -2.17 11.10 -14.37
CA LEU A 83 -2.82 10.69 -13.12
C LEU A 83 -4.02 11.57 -12.79
N LEU A 84 -3.82 12.89 -12.76
CA LEU A 84 -4.89 13.84 -12.42
C LEU A 84 -5.99 13.86 -13.51
N GLU A 85 -5.60 13.95 -14.79
CA GLU A 85 -6.57 14.01 -15.90
C GLU A 85 -7.49 12.77 -15.88
N THR A 86 -6.91 11.59 -15.68
CA THR A 86 -7.68 10.34 -15.62
C THR A 86 -8.52 10.24 -14.35
N ALA A 87 -7.99 10.64 -13.20
CA ALA A 87 -8.74 10.65 -11.94
C ALA A 87 -10.01 11.52 -12.02
N LEU A 88 -9.93 12.65 -12.74
CA LEU A 88 -11.07 13.56 -12.94
C LEU A 88 -12.10 13.05 -13.97
N SER A 89 -11.75 12.07 -14.79
CA SER A 89 -12.68 11.49 -15.76
C SER A 89 -13.67 10.53 -15.09
N SER A 90 -14.83 10.36 -15.72
CA SER A 90 -15.77 9.29 -15.33
C SER A 90 -15.31 7.96 -15.88
N PRO A 91 -15.47 6.85 -15.15
CA PRO A 91 -15.24 5.52 -15.70
C PRO A 91 -16.31 5.24 -16.78
N PRO A 92 -15.96 4.50 -17.85
CA PRO A 92 -16.89 4.18 -18.94
C PRO A 92 -18.02 3.24 -18.50
N LEU A 93 -17.77 2.44 -17.48
CA LEU A 93 -18.71 1.55 -16.80
C LEU A 93 -18.49 1.69 -15.30
N ASP A 94 -19.50 1.36 -14.49
CA ASP A 94 -19.32 1.30 -13.04
C ASP A 94 -18.25 0.25 -12.71
N PRO A 95 -17.28 0.61 -11.84
CA PRO A 95 -16.21 -0.30 -11.47
C PRO A 95 -16.71 -1.53 -10.73
N VAL A 96 -16.03 -2.66 -10.93
CA VAL A 96 -16.22 -3.89 -10.19
C VAL A 96 -15.04 -4.19 -9.29
N PHE A 97 -15.31 -4.62 -8.06
CA PHE A 97 -14.34 -4.79 -7.01
C PHE A 97 -14.19 -6.25 -6.61
N ALA A 98 -12.93 -6.67 -6.35
CA ALA A 98 -12.64 -7.91 -5.66
C ALA A 98 -12.45 -7.61 -4.16
N PHE A 99 -13.39 -7.98 -3.32
CA PHE A 99 -13.19 -7.94 -1.88
C PHE A 99 -12.27 -9.09 -1.48
N VAL A 100 -11.05 -8.78 -1.07
CA VAL A 100 -10.04 -9.76 -0.70
C VAL A 100 -9.83 -9.76 0.81
N LYS A 101 -10.26 -10.85 1.44
CA LYS A 101 -9.86 -11.22 2.79
C LYS A 101 -8.44 -11.80 2.69
N THR A 102 -7.42 -10.97 2.98
CA THR A 102 -6.00 -11.38 2.89
C THR A 102 -5.69 -12.49 3.89
N PRO A 103 -4.54 -13.21 3.80
CA PRO A 103 -4.14 -14.23 4.77
C PRO A 103 -4.06 -13.73 6.22
N VAL A 104 -4.08 -12.41 6.44
CA VAL A 104 -4.06 -11.77 7.76
C VAL A 104 -5.43 -11.23 8.20
N TRP A 105 -6.52 -11.68 7.57
CA TRP A 105 -7.87 -11.21 7.87
C TRP A 105 -8.24 -11.33 9.35
N ASP A 106 -7.75 -12.35 10.03
CA ASP A 106 -8.00 -12.57 11.46
C ASP A 106 -7.44 -11.45 12.36
N LEU A 107 -6.47 -10.66 11.87
CA LEU A 107 -5.94 -9.49 12.58
C LEU A 107 -6.88 -8.27 12.52
N ALA A 108 -7.87 -8.27 11.64
CA ALA A 108 -8.85 -7.19 11.58
C ALA A 108 -9.73 -7.19 12.84
N SER A 109 -9.98 -6.00 13.39
CA SER A 109 -10.94 -5.83 14.47
C SER A 109 -12.36 -6.19 14.04
N ASP A 110 -13.22 -6.50 14.98
CA ASP A 110 -14.63 -6.82 14.68
C ASP A 110 -15.32 -5.63 14.00
N ASP A 111 -15.04 -4.39 14.40
CA ASP A 111 -15.56 -3.19 13.75
C ASP A 111 -15.09 -3.08 12.30
N CYS A 112 -13.81 -3.37 12.05
CA CYS A 112 -13.25 -3.36 10.70
C CYS A 112 -13.92 -4.43 9.82
N LYS A 113 -14.10 -5.65 10.33
CA LYS A 113 -14.78 -6.74 9.62
C LYS A 113 -16.21 -6.36 9.28
N ALA A 114 -16.96 -5.85 10.27
CA ALA A 114 -18.36 -5.44 10.08
C ALA A 114 -18.48 -4.31 9.05
N ALA A 115 -17.62 -3.29 9.12
CA ALA A 115 -17.63 -2.17 8.17
C ALA A 115 -17.32 -2.62 6.72
N PHE A 116 -16.43 -3.60 6.54
CA PHE A 116 -16.13 -4.14 5.21
C PHE A 116 -17.25 -5.04 4.68
N ASP A 117 -17.89 -5.82 5.52
CA ASP A 117 -19.05 -6.62 5.13
C ASP A 117 -20.22 -5.69 4.72
N GLU A 118 -20.48 -4.58 5.47
CA GLU A 118 -21.46 -3.56 5.10
C GLU A 118 -21.13 -2.87 3.77
N LEU A 119 -19.85 -2.50 3.54
CA LEU A 119 -19.45 -1.88 2.28
C LEU A 119 -19.65 -2.84 1.10
N ALA A 120 -19.34 -4.13 1.26
CA ALA A 120 -19.55 -5.13 0.24
C ALA A 120 -21.04 -5.30 -0.08
N ASP A 121 -21.91 -5.32 0.94
CA ASP A 121 -23.36 -5.37 0.78
C ASP A 121 -23.92 -4.14 0.05
N VAL A 122 -23.40 -2.95 0.36
CA VAL A 122 -23.78 -1.69 -0.30
C VAL A 122 -23.36 -1.67 -1.77
N LEU A 123 -22.19 -2.22 -2.11
CA LEU A 123 -21.72 -2.34 -3.49
C LEU A 123 -22.48 -3.45 -4.27
N GLY A 124 -23.06 -4.42 -3.59
CA GLY A 124 -23.89 -5.47 -4.16
C GLY A 124 -23.21 -6.19 -5.31
N ALA A 125 -23.87 -6.24 -6.48
CA ALA A 125 -23.34 -6.90 -7.67
C ALA A 125 -22.04 -6.30 -8.23
N GLY A 126 -21.59 -5.16 -7.72
CA GLY A 126 -20.31 -4.52 -8.07
C GLY A 126 -19.13 -5.02 -7.22
N CYS A 127 -19.35 -5.96 -6.29
CA CYS A 127 -18.31 -6.45 -5.38
C CYS A 127 -18.46 -7.96 -5.14
N ASP A 128 -17.40 -8.70 -5.48
CA ASP A 128 -17.35 -10.13 -5.22
C ASP A 128 -16.28 -10.44 -4.16
N GLU A 129 -16.57 -11.34 -3.23
CA GLU A 129 -15.54 -11.89 -2.34
C GLU A 129 -14.64 -12.84 -3.13
N VAL A 130 -13.34 -12.55 -3.12
CA VAL A 130 -12.32 -13.28 -3.87
C VAL A 130 -11.23 -13.82 -2.95
N ASN A 131 -10.96 -15.11 -3.04
CA ASN A 131 -9.86 -15.75 -2.34
C ASN A 131 -8.60 -15.73 -3.21
N LEU A 132 -7.49 -15.30 -2.64
CA LEU A 132 -6.20 -15.39 -3.31
C LEU A 132 -5.68 -16.84 -3.27
N PRO A 133 -4.91 -17.27 -4.30
CA PRO A 133 -4.29 -18.60 -4.32
C PRO A 133 -3.33 -18.85 -3.14
N GLY A 134 -3.11 -20.13 -2.80
CA GLY A 134 -2.27 -20.55 -1.67
C GLY A 134 -0.86 -19.94 -1.57
N PRO A 135 -0.15 -19.62 -2.67
CA PRO A 135 1.15 -18.92 -2.57
C PRO A 135 1.11 -17.60 -1.80
N PHE A 136 -0.05 -16.94 -1.72
CA PHE A 136 -0.18 -15.68 -0.99
C PHE A 136 -0.06 -15.82 0.53
N ASP A 137 -0.27 -17.01 1.07
CA ASP A 137 -0.10 -17.29 2.51
C ASP A 137 1.32 -17.03 2.99
N GLY A 138 2.32 -17.24 2.11
CA GLY A 138 3.73 -17.00 2.38
C GLY A 138 4.20 -15.54 2.20
N ALA A 139 3.36 -14.66 1.65
CA ALA A 139 3.78 -13.32 1.22
C ALA A 139 4.40 -12.45 2.32
N HIS A 140 3.89 -12.55 3.56
CA HIS A 140 4.43 -11.79 4.69
C HIS A 140 5.85 -12.22 5.07
N ALA A 141 6.14 -13.52 5.05
CA ALA A 141 7.48 -14.05 5.30
C ALA A 141 8.45 -13.65 4.18
N VAL A 142 8.00 -13.72 2.93
CA VAL A 142 8.77 -13.27 1.75
C VAL A 142 9.12 -11.78 1.87
N HIS A 143 8.14 -10.92 2.16
CA HIS A 143 8.36 -9.50 2.37
C HIS A 143 9.38 -9.24 3.49
N ARG A 144 9.23 -9.92 4.64
CA ARG A 144 10.12 -9.77 5.79
C ARG A 144 11.55 -10.13 5.42
N THR A 145 11.76 -11.24 4.73
CA THR A 145 13.09 -11.69 4.28
C THR A 145 13.77 -10.63 3.43
N ILE A 146 13.08 -10.10 2.42
CA ILE A 146 13.61 -9.05 1.53
C ILE A 146 13.90 -7.77 2.34
N MET A 147 12.93 -7.31 3.12
CA MET A 147 13.03 -6.06 3.86
C MET A 147 14.19 -6.07 4.85
N LEU A 148 14.35 -7.14 5.63
CA LEU A 148 15.37 -7.19 6.67
C LEU A 148 16.79 -7.37 6.09
N ALA A 149 16.96 -8.19 5.07
CA ALA A 149 18.25 -8.36 4.40
C ALA A 149 18.74 -7.04 3.78
N ASP A 150 17.84 -6.32 3.09
CA ASP A 150 18.15 -5.02 2.50
C ASP A 150 18.41 -3.96 3.57
N LEU A 151 17.62 -3.93 4.64
CA LEU A 151 17.82 -3.04 5.77
C LEU A 151 19.19 -3.26 6.41
N ALA A 152 19.58 -4.51 6.64
CA ALA A 152 20.89 -4.85 7.19
C ALA A 152 22.03 -4.34 6.30
N LYS A 153 21.90 -4.50 4.98
CA LYS A 153 22.86 -3.99 3.99
C LYS A 153 22.92 -2.46 3.99
N ASN A 154 21.77 -1.79 3.89
CA ASN A 154 21.71 -0.34 3.71
C ASN A 154 22.10 0.41 4.99
N PHE A 155 21.82 -0.16 6.16
CA PHE A 155 22.16 0.42 7.46
C PHE A 155 23.47 -0.10 8.05
N ALA A 156 24.21 -0.98 7.37
CA ALA A 156 25.48 -1.53 7.84
C ALA A 156 26.47 -0.46 8.30
N GLY A 157 26.56 0.66 7.57
CA GLY A 157 27.43 1.78 7.92
C GLY A 157 27.02 2.49 9.21
N TYR A 158 25.72 2.65 9.46
CA TYR A 158 25.20 3.22 10.71
C TYR A 158 25.41 2.25 11.87
N TYR A 159 25.12 0.99 11.69
CA TYR A 159 25.32 -0.04 12.70
C TYR A 159 26.81 -0.12 13.12
N LYS A 160 27.74 -0.12 12.17
CA LYS A 160 29.19 -0.17 12.45
C LYS A 160 29.69 1.06 13.22
N ARG A 161 29.11 2.25 12.99
CA ARG A 161 29.55 3.48 13.64
C ARG A 161 28.92 3.73 15.01
N GLY A 162 27.80 3.08 15.33
CA GLY A 162 27.08 3.38 16.57
C GLY A 162 25.84 2.52 16.78
N ALA A 163 26.03 1.20 16.86
CA ALA A 163 24.94 0.27 17.17
C ALA A 163 24.23 0.60 18.49
N ASP A 164 24.97 1.11 19.46
CA ASP A 164 24.48 1.55 20.77
C ASP A 164 23.53 2.76 20.71
N LYS A 165 23.60 3.55 19.61
CA LYS A 165 22.73 4.71 19.35
C LYS A 165 21.47 4.39 18.59
N LEU A 166 21.36 3.15 18.08
CA LEU A 166 20.15 2.67 17.41
C LEU A 166 19.14 2.17 18.46
N SER A 167 17.85 2.34 18.17
CA SER A 167 16.82 1.72 19.02
C SER A 167 16.99 0.20 19.06
N GLY A 168 16.53 -0.44 20.13
CA GLY A 168 16.56 -1.90 20.26
C GLY A 168 15.86 -2.60 19.09
N THR A 169 14.72 -2.07 18.66
CA THR A 169 13.96 -2.58 17.50
C THR A 169 14.79 -2.53 16.22
N MET A 170 15.38 -1.37 15.91
CA MET A 170 16.19 -1.19 14.68
C MET A 170 17.41 -2.11 14.70
N ARG A 171 18.08 -2.22 15.83
CA ARG A 171 19.23 -3.10 16.00
C ARG A 171 18.86 -4.57 15.78
N GLY A 172 17.77 -5.03 16.42
CA GLY A 172 17.29 -6.39 16.23
C GLY A 172 16.91 -6.71 14.78
N MET A 173 16.27 -5.79 14.08
CA MET A 173 15.96 -5.94 12.64
C MET A 173 17.23 -6.05 11.79
N ILE A 174 18.26 -5.27 12.08
CA ILE A 174 19.55 -5.34 11.36
C ILE A 174 20.23 -6.69 11.63
N GLU A 175 20.28 -7.12 12.88
CA GLU A 175 20.91 -8.39 13.28
C GLU A 175 20.19 -9.60 12.65
N GLU A 176 18.86 -9.60 12.63
CA GLU A 176 18.06 -10.60 11.94
C GLU A 176 18.33 -10.60 10.42
N GLY A 177 18.38 -9.42 9.79
CA GLY A 177 18.70 -9.31 8.38
C GLY A 177 20.12 -9.76 8.02
N GLN A 178 21.10 -9.58 8.92
CA GLN A 178 22.46 -10.09 8.74
C GLN A 178 22.53 -11.62 8.74
N ALA A 179 21.58 -12.29 9.38
CA ALA A 179 21.48 -13.75 9.40
C ALA A 179 20.79 -14.34 8.17
N THR A 180 20.20 -13.53 7.31
CA THR A 180 19.52 -13.99 6.08
C THR A 180 20.54 -14.56 5.10
N LEU A 181 20.32 -15.80 4.66
CA LEU A 181 21.18 -16.41 3.64
C LEU A 181 20.88 -15.84 2.26
N ALA A 182 21.89 -15.75 1.42
CA ALA A 182 21.72 -15.26 0.04
C ALA A 182 20.71 -16.11 -0.76
N VAL A 183 20.65 -17.42 -0.52
CA VAL A 183 19.69 -18.32 -1.17
C VAL A 183 18.26 -17.98 -0.75
N ASP A 184 18.02 -17.70 0.53
CA ASP A 184 16.67 -17.37 1.03
C ASP A 184 16.20 -16.03 0.46
N TYR A 185 17.11 -15.03 0.38
CA TYR A 185 16.80 -13.75 -0.23
C TYR A 185 16.45 -13.91 -1.72
N ASN A 186 17.24 -14.68 -2.48
CA ASN A 186 16.98 -14.89 -3.91
C ASN A 186 15.64 -15.60 -4.14
N VAL A 187 15.35 -16.64 -3.36
CA VAL A 187 14.05 -17.33 -3.40
C VAL A 187 12.90 -16.35 -3.10
N ALA A 188 13.07 -15.49 -2.07
CA ALA A 188 12.06 -14.49 -1.73
C ALA A 188 11.83 -13.48 -2.88
N VAL A 189 12.88 -13.06 -3.59
CA VAL A 189 12.76 -12.18 -4.76
C VAL A 189 12.00 -12.85 -5.91
N ASP A 190 12.26 -14.13 -6.16
CA ASP A 190 11.57 -14.89 -7.22
C ASP A 190 10.07 -15.02 -6.96
N TRP A 191 9.64 -15.07 -5.68
CA TRP A 191 8.21 -15.12 -5.31
C TRP A 191 7.43 -13.89 -5.76
N VAL A 192 8.06 -12.73 -5.89
CA VAL A 192 7.37 -11.49 -6.27
C VAL A 192 6.69 -11.60 -7.63
N GLU A 193 7.36 -12.22 -8.61
CA GLU A 193 6.77 -12.40 -9.95
C GLU A 193 5.67 -13.47 -9.93
N LEU A 194 5.79 -14.53 -9.13
CA LEU A 194 4.73 -15.53 -8.94
C LEU A 194 3.47 -14.89 -8.36
N LEU A 195 3.62 -14.07 -7.32
CA LEU A 195 2.48 -13.37 -6.71
C LEU A 195 1.84 -12.37 -7.68
N ASN A 196 2.65 -11.63 -8.44
CA ASN A 196 2.12 -10.71 -9.45
C ASN A 196 1.33 -11.43 -10.54
N ALA A 197 1.78 -12.61 -11.01
CA ALA A 197 1.01 -13.41 -11.96
C ALA A 197 -0.37 -13.81 -11.40
N GLY A 198 -0.46 -14.16 -10.12
CA GLY A 198 -1.75 -14.43 -9.46
C GLY A 198 -2.64 -13.19 -9.33
N LEU A 199 -2.05 -12.01 -9.11
CA LEU A 199 -2.81 -10.74 -9.09
C LEU A 199 -3.32 -10.35 -10.49
N ASP A 200 -2.55 -10.62 -11.53
CA ASP A 200 -2.97 -10.34 -12.92
C ASP A 200 -4.26 -11.09 -13.28
N GLU A 201 -4.45 -12.31 -12.76
CA GLU A 201 -5.71 -13.07 -12.93
C GLU A 201 -6.91 -12.37 -12.25
N VAL A 202 -6.70 -11.75 -11.07
CA VAL A 202 -7.73 -10.96 -10.39
C VAL A 202 -8.03 -9.70 -11.21
N PHE A 203 -7.00 -8.95 -11.61
CA PHE A 203 -7.17 -7.70 -12.36
C PHE A 203 -7.66 -7.88 -13.79
N ALA A 204 -7.66 -9.11 -14.33
CA ALA A 204 -8.34 -9.42 -15.59
C ALA A 204 -9.87 -9.33 -15.50
N ARG A 205 -10.44 -9.36 -14.29
CA ARG A 205 -11.89 -9.35 -14.05
C ARG A 205 -12.36 -8.14 -13.25
N TYR A 206 -11.52 -7.58 -12.39
CA TYR A 206 -11.86 -6.53 -11.44
C TYR A 206 -11.05 -5.26 -11.68
N ASP A 207 -11.67 -4.11 -11.44
CA ASP A 207 -11.04 -2.80 -11.59
C ASP A 207 -10.07 -2.48 -10.44
N ALA A 208 -10.39 -2.97 -9.24
CA ALA A 208 -9.53 -2.86 -8.07
C ALA A 208 -9.85 -3.98 -7.06
N ILE A 209 -8.84 -4.30 -6.24
CA ILE A 209 -9.03 -5.06 -5.02
C ILE A 209 -9.43 -4.10 -3.91
N LEU A 210 -10.41 -4.50 -3.11
CA LEU A 210 -10.90 -3.81 -1.93
C LEU A 210 -10.48 -4.60 -0.69
N THR A 211 -9.82 -3.94 0.28
CA THR A 211 -9.27 -4.59 1.48
C THR A 211 -9.02 -3.54 2.58
N PRO A 212 -8.85 -3.90 3.86
CA PRO A 212 -8.48 -2.94 4.89
C PRO A 212 -7.11 -2.28 4.64
N ALA A 213 -6.99 -1.00 5.05
CA ALA A 213 -5.71 -0.28 5.06
C ALA A 213 -4.87 -0.57 6.32
N ALA A 214 -5.54 -0.96 7.39
CA ALA A 214 -4.98 -1.33 8.70
C ALA A 214 -5.95 -2.28 9.41
N PRO A 215 -5.55 -2.94 10.51
CA PRO A 215 -6.45 -3.86 11.23
C PRO A 215 -7.74 -3.23 11.77
N GLY A 216 -7.81 -1.92 11.90
CA GLY A 216 -8.93 -1.16 12.42
C GLY A 216 -8.52 0.28 12.70
N GLU A 217 -9.07 0.85 13.76
CA GLU A 217 -8.73 2.19 14.24
C GLU A 217 -7.27 2.32 14.68
N ALA A 218 -6.79 3.56 14.81
CA ALA A 218 -5.46 3.84 15.32
C ALA A 218 -5.28 3.28 16.74
N PRO A 219 -4.14 2.65 17.05
CA PRO A 219 -3.85 2.17 18.40
C PRO A 219 -3.73 3.35 19.38
N ALA A 220 -4.18 3.14 20.63
CA ALA A 220 -4.03 4.15 21.67
C ALA A 220 -2.54 4.33 22.07
N GLY A 221 -2.15 5.56 22.38
CA GLY A 221 -0.81 5.91 22.84
C GLY A 221 0.17 6.24 21.70
N LEU A 222 1.45 6.43 22.06
CA LEU A 222 2.51 6.86 21.15
C LEU A 222 3.64 5.85 21.01
N GLU A 223 3.51 4.68 21.63
CA GLU A 223 4.58 3.67 21.69
C GLU A 223 4.70 2.85 20.40
N ALA A 224 3.64 2.80 19.59
CA ALA A 224 3.59 2.05 18.35
C ALA A 224 2.93 2.85 17.23
N THR A 225 3.37 2.57 16.01
CA THR A 225 2.79 3.17 14.79
C THR A 225 1.66 2.33 14.18
N GLY A 226 1.23 1.27 14.88
CA GLY A 226 0.23 0.31 14.40
C GLY A 226 0.81 -0.78 13.49
N ASP A 227 -0.03 -1.75 13.15
CA ASP A 227 0.32 -2.94 12.39
C ASP A 227 0.20 -2.67 10.86
N PRO A 228 1.26 -2.91 10.06
CA PRO A 228 1.24 -2.71 8.61
C PRO A 228 0.74 -3.93 7.81
N SER A 229 0.31 -5.02 8.45
CA SER A 229 0.09 -6.32 7.82
C SER A 229 -0.82 -6.27 6.60
N PHE A 230 -1.88 -5.45 6.62
CA PHE A 230 -2.79 -5.29 5.47
C PHE A 230 -2.17 -4.55 4.27
N CYS A 231 -1.01 -3.92 4.45
CA CYS A 231 -0.29 -3.25 3.36
C CYS A 231 0.84 -4.11 2.78
N THR A 232 1.32 -5.10 3.54
CA THR A 232 2.54 -5.87 3.27
C THR A 232 2.53 -6.52 1.89
N LEU A 233 1.47 -7.23 1.55
CA LEU A 233 1.31 -7.93 0.28
C LEU A 233 1.41 -6.98 -0.92
N TRP A 234 0.72 -5.86 -0.85
CA TRP A 234 0.64 -4.88 -1.93
C TRP A 234 1.95 -4.10 -2.12
N THR A 235 2.68 -3.91 -1.03
CA THR A 235 4.04 -3.36 -1.08
C THR A 235 5.00 -4.36 -1.69
N LEU A 236 4.94 -5.62 -1.30
CA LEU A 236 5.75 -6.70 -1.87
C LEU A 236 5.57 -6.82 -3.39
N CYS A 237 4.32 -6.81 -3.85
CA CYS A 237 3.99 -6.92 -5.28
C CYS A 237 4.27 -5.63 -6.07
N GLY A 238 4.57 -4.52 -5.39
CA GLY A 238 4.84 -3.22 -6.05
C GLY A 238 3.62 -2.61 -6.76
N THR A 239 2.41 -3.07 -6.43
CA THR A 239 1.13 -2.57 -6.98
C THR A 239 0.81 -1.18 -6.45
N PRO A 240 0.09 -0.33 -7.18
CA PRO A 240 -0.43 0.92 -6.65
C PRO A 240 -1.53 0.64 -5.63
N ALA A 241 -1.60 1.44 -4.57
CA ALA A 241 -2.64 1.37 -3.57
C ALA A 241 -3.02 2.78 -3.09
N ILE A 242 -4.30 2.97 -2.78
CA ILE A 242 -4.82 4.20 -2.18
C ILE A 242 -5.73 3.86 -1.01
N THR A 243 -5.63 4.60 0.09
CA THR A 243 -6.60 4.53 1.18
C THR A 243 -7.59 5.68 1.11
N LEU A 244 -8.86 5.37 1.42
CA LEU A 244 -9.97 6.30 1.45
C LEU A 244 -10.57 6.28 2.86
N PRO A 245 -10.80 7.43 3.51
CA PRO A 245 -11.36 7.52 4.86
C PRO A 245 -12.90 7.42 4.82
N LEU A 246 -13.43 6.25 4.46
CA LEU A 246 -14.88 6.05 4.22
C LEU A 246 -15.62 5.46 5.40
N MET A 247 -14.92 4.99 6.42
CA MET A 247 -15.53 4.27 7.54
C MET A 247 -15.04 4.81 8.88
N GLU A 248 -15.81 4.52 9.92
CA GLU A 248 -15.52 4.88 11.31
C GLU A 248 -15.73 3.67 12.22
N GLY A 249 -14.89 3.49 13.21
CA GLY A 249 -15.02 2.42 14.20
C GLY A 249 -15.83 2.86 15.40
N SER A 250 -16.01 1.96 16.36
CA SER A 250 -16.86 2.18 17.54
C SER A 250 -16.33 3.26 18.50
N ASN A 251 -15.06 3.65 18.41
CA ASN A 251 -14.51 4.76 19.19
C ASN A 251 -14.55 6.10 18.44
N GLY A 252 -15.17 6.17 17.27
CA GLY A 252 -15.27 7.38 16.46
C GLY A 252 -13.96 7.74 15.75
N LEU A 253 -13.08 6.76 15.53
CA LEU A 253 -11.83 6.95 14.79
C LEU A 253 -11.93 6.35 13.39
N PRO A 254 -11.17 6.89 12.41
CA PRO A 254 -11.23 6.43 11.04
C PRO A 254 -10.80 4.98 10.86
N ILE A 255 -11.49 4.26 9.96
CA ILE A 255 -11.09 3.00 9.36
C ILE A 255 -10.95 3.23 7.86
N GLY A 256 -9.74 3.08 7.32
CA GLY A 256 -9.45 3.33 5.91
C GLY A 256 -9.76 2.13 5.03
N VAL A 257 -10.47 2.39 3.94
CA VAL A 257 -10.63 1.43 2.83
C VAL A 257 -9.42 1.51 1.94
N GLN A 258 -8.71 0.41 1.73
CA GLN A 258 -7.61 0.32 0.78
C GLN A 258 -8.12 -0.23 -0.55
N LEU A 259 -7.94 0.54 -1.62
CA LEU A 259 -8.04 0.05 -2.97
C LEU A 259 -6.66 -0.25 -3.53
N VAL A 260 -6.51 -1.41 -4.16
CA VAL A 260 -5.28 -1.84 -4.82
C VAL A 260 -5.56 -2.02 -6.30
N GLY A 261 -4.70 -1.47 -7.15
CA GLY A 261 -4.81 -1.55 -8.60
C GLY A 261 -3.75 -2.45 -9.25
N CYS A 262 -3.94 -2.73 -10.52
CA CYS A 262 -2.95 -3.41 -11.33
C CYS A 262 -1.64 -2.61 -11.40
N ARG A 263 -0.51 -3.30 -11.36
CA ARG A 263 0.82 -2.69 -11.44
C ARG A 263 0.98 -1.91 -12.75
N GLY A 264 1.19 -0.60 -12.64
CA GLY A 264 1.35 0.30 -13.79
C GLY A 264 0.08 0.98 -14.26
N ASP A 265 -1.08 0.66 -13.66
CA ASP A 265 -2.38 1.26 -13.99
C ASP A 265 -2.87 2.24 -12.89
N ASP A 266 -1.93 3.03 -12.40
CA ASP A 266 -2.12 4.01 -11.33
C ASP A 266 -3.26 4.99 -11.60
N ALA A 267 -3.35 5.46 -12.84
CA ALA A 267 -4.35 6.45 -13.24
C ALA A 267 -5.78 5.89 -13.17
N ARG A 268 -5.98 4.63 -13.58
CA ARG A 268 -7.27 3.93 -13.46
C ARG A 268 -7.64 3.73 -12.01
N LEU A 269 -6.69 3.31 -11.16
CA LEU A 269 -6.94 3.15 -9.72
C LEU A 269 -7.43 4.46 -9.10
N LEU A 270 -6.81 5.58 -9.39
CA LEU A 270 -7.23 6.89 -8.87
C LEU A 270 -8.64 7.28 -9.34
N ARG A 271 -8.99 7.02 -10.60
CA ARG A 271 -10.36 7.22 -11.11
C ARG A 271 -11.37 6.32 -10.40
N THR A 272 -11.04 5.05 -10.19
CA THR A 272 -11.86 4.08 -9.48
C THR A 272 -12.07 4.50 -8.02
N ALA A 273 -11.01 4.97 -7.36
CA ALA A 273 -11.06 5.48 -5.99
C ALA A 273 -11.97 6.71 -5.86
N ARG A 274 -11.88 7.65 -6.81
CA ARG A 274 -12.76 8.82 -6.84
C ARG A 274 -14.23 8.43 -7.04
N TRP A 275 -14.47 7.48 -7.94
CA TRP A 275 -15.82 6.94 -8.15
C TRP A 275 -16.38 6.31 -6.87
N LEU A 276 -15.59 5.48 -6.17
CA LEU A 276 -16.03 4.84 -4.93
C LEU A 276 -16.33 5.87 -3.82
N SER A 277 -15.47 6.87 -3.65
CA SER A 277 -15.72 7.94 -2.66
C SER A 277 -17.04 8.66 -2.94
N ALA A 278 -17.25 9.09 -4.19
CA ALA A 278 -18.51 9.75 -4.58
C ALA A 278 -19.75 8.83 -4.52
N TYR A 279 -19.53 7.52 -4.70
CA TYR A 279 -20.63 6.54 -4.58
C TYR A 279 -21.08 6.40 -3.14
N VAL A 280 -20.14 6.26 -2.19
CA VAL A 280 -20.43 6.14 -0.76
C VAL A 280 -21.06 7.44 -0.22
N ASP A 281 -20.52 8.61 -0.56
CA ASP A 281 -21.07 9.91 -0.14
C ASP A 281 -22.55 10.04 -0.55
N ARG A 282 -22.89 9.66 -1.77
CA ARG A 282 -24.25 9.71 -2.31
C ARG A 282 -25.26 8.78 -1.63
N ILE A 283 -24.79 7.68 -1.06
CA ILE A 283 -25.67 6.72 -0.34
C ILE A 283 -25.90 7.18 1.09
N ALA A 284 -24.93 7.89 1.67
CA ALA A 284 -25.02 8.43 3.02
C ALA A 284 -25.95 9.66 3.13
N GLU A 285 -26.29 10.31 1.99
CA GLU A 285 -27.28 11.40 1.90
C GLU A 285 -28.73 10.86 1.83
#